data_ce5a5a9abee650a8cb5784aff7eb8797
#
_entry.id   ce5a5a9abee650a8cb5784aff7eb8797
#
_cell.length_a   1.000
_cell.length_b   1.000
_cell.length_c   1.000
_cell.angle_alpha   90.00
_cell.angle_beta   90.00
_cell.angle_gamma   90.00
#
_symmetry.space_group_name_H-M   'P 1'
#
loop_
_entity.id
_entity.type
_entity.pdbx_description
1 polymer ?
#
loop_
_entity_poly.entity_id
_entity_poly.type
_entity_poly.pdbx_seq_one_letter_code
_entity_poly.pdbx_strand_id
1 'polypeptide(L)'
;MKKILIAFSIFFYAHSTFAAVPESYVREVERISTQYSADMKFFLRSLDPKLSQFNPQQESQFCGIVKKYVDDMYKTTDENRQYLPPSAQSMTKQNVIDKVMLSPEMQLLKKYNIQCDLK
;
A
#
# COMPACT_ATOMS: atom_id res chain seq x y z
N MET A 1 -4.04 -21.55 -37.86
CA MET A 1 -2.88 -21.80 -36.98
C MET A 1 -1.87 -20.65 -36.98
N LYS A 2 -1.51 -20.10 -38.12
CA LYS A 2 -0.54 -18.96 -38.17
C LYS A 2 -1.06 -17.72 -37.48
N LYS A 3 -2.36 -17.44 -37.53
CA LYS A 3 -2.95 -16.27 -36.83
C LYS A 3 -2.89 -16.37 -35.29
N ILE A 4 -2.98 -17.59 -34.75
CA ILE A 4 -2.89 -17.84 -33.33
C ILE A 4 -1.47 -17.63 -32.84
N LEU A 5 -0.47 -18.01 -33.63
CA LEU A 5 0.93 -17.79 -33.30
C LEU A 5 1.31 -16.32 -33.25
N ILE A 6 0.74 -15.50 -34.16
CA ILE A 6 0.98 -14.05 -34.19
C ILE A 6 0.37 -13.38 -32.95
N ALA A 7 -0.84 -13.77 -32.57
CA ALA A 7 -1.50 -13.28 -31.37
C ALA A 7 -0.70 -13.63 -30.10
N PHE A 8 -0.12 -14.83 -30.07
CA PHE A 8 0.72 -15.29 -28.97
C PHE A 8 1.99 -14.45 -28.85
N SER A 9 2.58 -14.08 -29.98
CA SER A 9 3.78 -13.25 -30.02
C SER A 9 3.52 -11.85 -29.44
N ILE A 10 2.38 -11.24 -29.76
CA ILE A 10 1.98 -9.94 -29.25
C ILE A 10 1.81 -9.98 -27.71
N PHE A 11 1.22 -11.05 -27.23
CA PHE A 11 1.03 -11.26 -25.80
C PHE A 11 2.38 -11.38 -25.07
N PHE A 12 3.35 -12.01 -25.70
CA PHE A 12 4.71 -12.15 -25.15
C PHE A 12 5.41 -10.81 -25.01
N TYR A 13 5.22 -9.88 -25.94
CA TYR A 13 5.79 -8.54 -25.85
C TYR A 13 5.21 -7.72 -24.71
N ALA A 14 3.91 -7.87 -24.44
CA ALA A 14 3.28 -7.21 -23.31
C ALA A 14 3.88 -7.66 -21.97
N HIS A 15 4.19 -8.94 -21.84
CA HIS A 15 4.86 -9.46 -20.64
C HIS A 15 6.28 -8.93 -20.47
N SER A 16 7.01 -8.71 -21.54
CA SER A 16 8.38 -8.18 -21.50
C SER A 16 8.43 -6.78 -20.89
N THR A 17 7.38 -5.97 -21.08
CA THR A 17 7.31 -4.62 -20.55
C THR A 17 7.22 -4.61 -19.02
N PHE A 18 6.55 -5.60 -18.43
CA PHE A 18 6.44 -5.74 -16.98
C PHE A 18 7.69 -6.33 -16.33
N ALA A 19 8.53 -7.03 -17.11
CA ALA A 19 9.76 -7.64 -16.63
C ALA A 19 10.82 -6.60 -16.24
N ALA A 20 10.63 -5.30 -16.58
CA ALA A 20 11.55 -4.22 -16.20
C ALA A 20 11.50 -3.88 -14.71
N VAL A 21 10.41 -4.21 -14.03
CA VAL A 21 10.27 -3.96 -12.58
C VAL A 21 10.95 -5.10 -11.81
N PRO A 22 11.86 -4.79 -10.86
CA PRO A 22 12.55 -5.83 -10.10
C PRO A 22 11.57 -6.70 -9.31
N GLU A 23 11.80 -8.00 -9.34
CA GLU A 23 11.01 -8.95 -8.57
C GLU A 23 11.12 -8.70 -7.07
N SER A 24 12.29 -8.26 -6.61
CA SER A 24 12.52 -7.90 -5.21
C SER A 24 11.61 -6.75 -4.76
N TYR A 25 11.36 -5.78 -5.63
CA TYR A 25 10.43 -4.69 -5.35
C TYR A 25 9.00 -5.21 -5.19
N VAL A 26 8.57 -6.07 -6.11
CA VAL A 26 7.21 -6.65 -6.05
C VAL A 26 7.01 -7.44 -4.76
N ARG A 27 7.99 -8.25 -4.37
CA ARG A 27 7.94 -9.02 -3.12
C ARG A 27 7.89 -8.11 -1.90
N GLU A 28 8.66 -7.04 -1.90
CA GLU A 28 8.69 -6.10 -0.79
C GLU A 28 7.34 -5.39 -0.64
N VAL A 29 6.74 -4.95 -1.75
CA VAL A 29 5.39 -4.35 -1.74
C VAL A 29 4.36 -5.33 -1.18
N GLU A 30 4.42 -6.59 -1.61
CA GLU A 30 3.51 -7.63 -1.11
C GLU A 30 3.72 -7.86 0.40
N ARG A 31 4.97 -7.92 0.84
CA ARG A 31 5.30 -8.09 2.26
C ARG A 31 4.73 -6.94 3.09
N ILE A 32 4.94 -5.71 2.64
CA ILE A 32 4.45 -4.51 3.33
C ILE A 32 2.92 -4.52 3.40
N SER A 33 2.25 -4.84 2.30
CA SER A 33 0.80 -4.88 2.23
C SER A 33 0.22 -5.99 3.11
N THR A 34 0.84 -7.16 3.12
CA THR A 34 0.42 -8.29 3.96
C THR A 34 0.60 -7.96 5.44
N GLN A 35 1.71 -7.35 5.80
CA GLN A 35 1.98 -6.94 7.18
C GLN A 35 0.97 -5.90 7.64
N TYR A 36 0.70 -4.90 6.82
CA TYR A 36 -0.30 -3.88 7.12
C TYR A 36 -1.69 -4.49 7.35
N SER A 37 -2.10 -5.40 6.47
CA SER A 37 -3.40 -6.07 6.60
C SER A 37 -3.48 -6.89 7.88
N ALA A 38 -2.41 -7.63 8.23
CA ALA A 38 -2.36 -8.43 9.43
C ALA A 38 -2.42 -7.57 10.69
N ASP A 39 -1.61 -6.51 10.73
CA ASP A 39 -1.57 -5.58 11.87
C ASP A 39 -2.91 -4.90 12.07
N MET A 40 -3.54 -4.46 10.98
CA MET A 40 -4.83 -3.79 11.02
C MET A 40 -5.93 -4.74 11.49
N LYS A 41 -5.97 -5.96 10.97
CA LYS A 41 -6.95 -6.97 11.42
C LYS A 41 -6.80 -7.29 12.90
N PHE A 42 -5.57 -7.47 13.34
CA PHE A 42 -5.29 -7.75 14.75
C PHE A 42 -5.77 -6.60 15.63
N PHE A 43 -5.47 -5.37 15.23
CA PHE A 43 -5.89 -4.18 15.97
C PHE A 43 -7.42 -4.07 16.03
N LEU A 44 -8.09 -4.22 14.89
CA LEU A 44 -9.56 -4.09 14.83
C LEU A 44 -10.27 -5.15 15.66
N ARG A 45 -9.73 -6.38 15.72
CA ARG A 45 -10.28 -7.44 16.56
C ARG A 45 -10.11 -7.17 18.04
N SER A 46 -9.13 -6.36 18.42
CA SER A 46 -8.89 -6.00 19.83
C SER A 46 -9.85 -4.94 20.35
N LEU A 47 -10.59 -4.27 19.46
CA LEU A 47 -11.51 -3.19 19.84
C LEU A 47 -12.82 -3.75 20.39
N ASP A 48 -13.33 -3.10 21.43
CA ASP A 48 -14.67 -3.38 21.93
C ASP A 48 -15.70 -2.93 20.87
N PRO A 49 -16.65 -3.80 20.46
CA PRO A 49 -17.68 -3.42 19.51
C PRO A 49 -18.53 -2.21 19.92
N LYS A 50 -18.60 -1.94 21.22
CA LYS A 50 -19.36 -0.81 21.77
C LYS A 50 -18.56 0.48 21.88
N LEU A 51 -17.28 0.44 21.45
CA LEU A 51 -16.40 1.58 21.57
C LEU A 51 -16.90 2.75 20.72
N SER A 52 -17.01 3.93 21.32
CA SER A 52 -17.45 5.14 20.63
C SER A 52 -16.28 6.00 20.14
N GLN A 53 -15.11 5.88 20.78
CA GLN A 53 -13.90 6.57 20.34
C GLN A 53 -12.67 5.83 20.88
N PHE A 54 -11.52 6.05 20.24
CA PHE A 54 -10.28 5.47 20.70
C PHE A 54 -9.74 6.23 21.91
N ASN A 55 -9.09 5.50 22.83
CA ASN A 55 -8.26 6.14 23.84
C ASN A 55 -6.93 6.55 23.19
N PRO A 56 -6.08 7.36 23.88
CA PRO A 56 -4.81 7.81 23.29
C PRO A 56 -3.88 6.68 22.87
N GLN A 57 -3.88 5.56 23.59
CA GLN A 57 -3.07 4.39 23.26
C GLN A 57 -3.55 3.71 21.98
N GLN A 58 -4.85 3.54 21.84
CA GLN A 58 -5.45 2.96 20.64
C GLN A 58 -5.23 3.85 19.42
N GLU A 59 -5.37 5.16 19.58
CA GLU A 59 -5.10 6.13 18.52
C GLU A 59 -3.65 6.05 18.07
N SER A 60 -2.71 6.03 19.02
CA SER A 60 -1.28 5.90 18.73
C SER A 60 -0.97 4.59 18.01
N GLN A 61 -1.58 3.49 18.44
CA GLN A 61 -1.38 2.18 17.83
C GLN A 61 -1.92 2.15 16.39
N PHE A 62 -3.12 2.65 16.17
CA PHE A 62 -3.73 2.72 14.85
C PHE A 62 -2.90 3.59 13.90
N CYS A 63 -2.56 4.80 14.34
CA CYS A 63 -1.77 5.72 13.53
C CYS A 63 -0.37 5.18 13.26
N GLY A 64 0.21 4.44 14.20
CA GLY A 64 1.50 3.78 14.03
C GLY A 64 1.48 2.71 12.94
N ILE A 65 0.41 1.92 12.87
CA ILE A 65 0.23 0.91 11.81
C ILE A 65 0.17 1.58 10.45
N VAL A 66 -0.62 2.64 10.31
CA VAL A 66 -0.78 3.36 9.04
C VAL A 66 0.51 4.06 8.65
N LYS A 67 1.16 4.72 9.60
CA LYS A 67 2.42 5.43 9.35
C LYS A 67 3.51 4.47 8.89
N LYS A 68 3.61 3.30 9.51
CA LYS A 68 4.59 2.29 9.12
C LYS A 68 4.36 1.85 7.67
N TYR A 69 3.11 1.61 7.29
CA TYR A 69 2.76 1.26 5.92
C TYR A 69 3.18 2.35 4.93
N VAL A 70 2.86 3.61 5.24
CA VAL A 70 3.22 4.74 4.38
C VAL A 70 4.74 4.87 4.24
N ASP A 71 5.46 4.82 5.36
CA ASP A 71 6.91 4.96 5.37
C ASP A 71 7.59 3.82 4.60
N ASP A 72 7.16 2.59 4.83
CA ASP A 72 7.74 1.41 4.17
C ASP A 72 7.45 1.42 2.67
N MET A 73 6.23 1.75 2.26
CA MET A 73 5.86 1.83 0.84
C MET A 73 6.62 2.93 0.12
N TYR A 74 6.75 4.08 0.73
CA TYR A 74 7.50 5.18 0.13
C TYR A 74 8.99 4.83 0.03
N LYS A 75 9.56 4.25 1.08
CA LYS A 75 10.97 3.86 1.11
C LYS A 75 11.30 2.87 0.00
N THR A 76 10.51 1.80 -0.13
CA THR A 76 10.78 0.79 -1.18
C THR A 76 10.57 1.36 -2.58
N THR A 77 9.61 2.27 -2.75
CA THR A 77 9.39 2.97 -4.03
C THR A 77 10.58 3.86 -4.35
N ASP A 78 11.06 4.62 -3.38
CA ASP A 78 12.20 5.53 -3.57
C ASP A 78 13.48 4.77 -3.92
N GLU A 79 13.74 3.65 -3.25
CA GLU A 79 14.89 2.79 -3.50
C GLU A 79 14.88 2.15 -4.89
N ASN A 80 13.71 1.97 -5.49
CA ASN A 80 13.54 1.31 -6.78
C ASN A 80 13.07 2.26 -7.88
N ARG A 81 13.09 3.55 -7.63
CA ARG A 81 12.50 4.58 -8.51
C ARG A 81 12.95 4.45 -9.97
N GLN A 82 14.25 4.21 -10.19
CA GLN A 82 14.82 4.10 -11.54
C GLN A 82 14.26 2.92 -12.35
N TYR A 83 13.71 1.91 -11.69
CA TYR A 83 13.17 0.71 -12.35
C TYR A 83 11.66 0.78 -12.53
N LEU A 84 11.02 1.83 -12.08
CA LEU A 84 9.56 1.95 -12.08
C LEU A 84 9.07 2.67 -13.33
N PRO A 85 7.80 2.46 -13.74
CA PRO A 85 7.20 3.22 -14.83
C PRO A 85 7.21 4.72 -14.55
N PRO A 86 7.18 5.58 -15.58
CA PRO A 86 7.22 7.04 -15.39
C PRO A 86 6.16 7.57 -14.43
N SER A 87 4.99 6.97 -14.39
CA SER A 87 3.91 7.35 -13.46
C SER A 87 4.27 7.14 -12.00
N ALA A 88 5.15 6.17 -11.70
CA ALA A 88 5.59 5.88 -10.34
C ALA A 88 6.90 6.57 -9.99
N GLN A 89 7.69 6.99 -10.99
CA GLN A 89 8.99 7.63 -10.76
C GLN A 89 8.85 8.99 -10.07
N SER A 90 7.72 9.67 -10.23
CA SER A 90 7.45 10.96 -9.60
C SER A 90 6.63 10.84 -8.32
N MET A 91 6.39 9.62 -7.83
CA MET A 91 5.59 9.40 -6.63
C MET A 91 6.26 10.03 -5.41
N THR A 92 5.49 10.83 -4.68
CA THR A 92 5.91 11.46 -3.44
C THR A 92 5.32 10.72 -2.25
N LYS A 93 5.86 10.98 -1.05
CA LYS A 93 5.28 10.44 0.18
C LYS A 93 3.81 10.89 0.34
N GLN A 94 3.51 12.13 -0.05
CA GLN A 94 2.13 12.63 -0.01
C GLN A 94 1.20 11.82 -0.90
N ASN A 95 1.68 11.37 -2.07
CA ASN A 95 0.87 10.50 -2.94
C ASN A 95 0.51 9.18 -2.25
N VAL A 96 1.45 8.60 -1.50
CA VAL A 96 1.20 7.37 -0.74
C VAL A 96 0.17 7.64 0.37
N ILE A 97 0.31 8.74 1.08
CA ILE A 97 -0.63 9.16 2.13
C ILE A 97 -2.03 9.32 1.54
N ASP A 98 -2.15 10.03 0.42
CA ASP A 98 -3.44 10.27 -0.22
C ASP A 98 -4.13 8.97 -0.63
N LYS A 99 -3.36 8.01 -1.14
CA LYS A 99 -3.90 6.70 -1.50
C LYS A 99 -4.43 5.93 -0.29
N VAL A 100 -3.68 5.90 0.80
CA VAL A 100 -4.09 5.16 1.99
C VAL A 100 -5.33 5.81 2.63
N MET A 101 -5.44 7.13 2.54
CA MET A 101 -6.59 7.85 3.08
C MET A 101 -7.90 7.54 2.36
N LEU A 102 -7.84 7.00 1.15
CA LEU A 102 -9.02 6.55 0.40
C LEU A 102 -9.44 5.12 0.74
N SER A 103 -8.65 4.40 1.52
CA SER A 103 -8.95 3.00 1.85
C SER A 103 -10.10 2.89 2.85
N PRO A 104 -10.82 1.73 2.86
CA PRO A 104 -11.93 1.52 3.80
C PRO A 104 -11.52 1.62 5.27
N GLU A 105 -10.30 1.19 5.62
CA GLU A 105 -9.78 1.26 6.99
C GLU A 105 -9.74 2.70 7.49
N MET A 106 -9.49 3.65 6.60
CA MET A 106 -9.40 5.06 6.95
C MET A 106 -10.77 5.69 7.23
N GLN A 107 -11.87 5.01 6.91
CA GLN A 107 -13.19 5.46 7.31
C GLN A 107 -13.35 5.41 8.84
N LEU A 108 -12.54 4.59 9.51
CA LEU A 108 -12.49 4.57 10.98
C LEU A 108 -12.02 5.90 11.56
N LEU A 109 -11.15 6.64 10.85
CA LEU A 109 -10.73 7.96 11.27
C LEU A 109 -11.92 8.89 11.46
N LYS A 110 -12.87 8.83 10.53
CA LYS A 110 -14.08 9.65 10.61
C LYS A 110 -15.00 9.17 11.71
N LYS A 111 -15.17 7.85 11.85
CA LYS A 111 -16.07 7.26 12.83
C LYS A 111 -15.62 7.56 14.26
N TYR A 112 -14.32 7.48 14.53
CA TYR A 112 -13.75 7.64 15.86
C TYR A 112 -13.07 9.00 16.06
N ASN A 113 -13.23 9.92 15.12
CA ASN A 113 -12.68 11.27 15.16
C ASN A 113 -11.15 11.29 15.40
N ILE A 114 -10.43 10.43 14.67
CA ILE A 114 -8.99 10.28 14.79
C ILE A 114 -8.29 11.08 13.70
N GLN A 115 -7.18 11.71 14.05
CA GLN A 115 -6.28 12.36 13.10
C GLN A 115 -4.88 11.81 13.29
N CYS A 116 -4.30 11.28 12.20
CA CYS A 116 -2.94 10.76 12.19
C CYS A 116 -2.00 11.71 11.48
N ASP A 117 -0.84 11.96 12.08
CA ASP A 117 0.25 12.65 11.40
C ASP A 117 1.08 11.59 10.66
N LEU A 118 0.91 11.52 9.35
CA LEU A 118 1.57 10.52 8.50
C LEU A 118 2.80 11.07 7.77
N LYS A 119 3.10 12.34 7.91
CA LYS A 119 4.25 13.00 7.25
C LYS A 119 5.60 12.60 7.81
#